data_929873b95a89d5665777d19dc84e3b3d
#
_entry.id   929873b95a89d5665777d19dc84e3b3d
#
_cell.length_a   1.000
_cell.length_b   1.000
_cell.length_c   1.000
_cell.angle_alpha   90.00
_cell.angle_beta   90.00
_cell.angle_gamma   90.00
#
_symmetry.space_group_name_H-M   'P 1'
#
loop_
_entity.id
_entity.type
_entity.pdbx_description
1 polymer ?
#
loop_
_entity_poly.entity_id
_entity_poly.type
_entity_poly.pdbx_seq_one_letter_code
_entity_poly.pdbx_strand_id
1 'polypeptide(L)'
;MRHYVCSSCGGEIIAENTEAALSCPWCGNPVVLKEQFEGELRPDLVIPFKKGKEEAKEMFYKHLSGKKLLPPIFHEKAHIDEIKGVYVPVWIFDAEINGHMSIPAFRTTVWSDAKYTYTRTSHFLLLRDGRMEVKNLPVDGSTKMPDSIMEPLGPWNMEDAVDFETAYL
;
A
#
# COMPACT_ATOMS: atom_id res chain seq x y z
N MET A 1 16.66 18.82 2.42
CA MET A 1 16.72 19.12 0.98
C MET A 1 18.14 18.92 0.52
N ARG A 2 18.34 18.24 -0.58
CA ARG A 2 19.66 17.98 -1.21
C ARG A 2 19.68 18.59 -2.59
N HIS A 3 20.88 18.99 -3.03
CA HIS A 3 21.10 19.56 -4.34
C HIS A 3 21.69 18.51 -5.29
N TYR A 4 21.11 18.38 -6.46
CA TYR A 4 21.54 17.46 -7.51
C TYR A 4 21.70 18.23 -8.83
N VAL A 5 22.48 17.68 -9.71
CA VAL A 5 22.66 18.22 -11.06
C VAL A 5 22.08 17.22 -12.07
N CYS A 6 21.20 17.69 -12.92
CA CYS A 6 20.63 16.88 -13.98
C CYS A 6 21.72 16.43 -14.96
N SER A 7 21.87 15.12 -15.16
CA SER A 7 22.84 14.55 -16.10
C SER A 7 22.55 14.89 -17.56
N SER A 8 21.30 15.25 -17.90
CA SER A 8 20.88 15.54 -19.27
C SER A 8 21.05 16.99 -19.65
N CYS A 9 20.76 17.96 -18.74
CA CYS A 9 20.78 19.39 -19.09
C CYS A 9 21.69 20.22 -18.19
N GLY A 10 22.29 19.65 -17.14
CA GLY A 10 23.14 20.37 -16.19
C GLY A 10 22.38 21.28 -15.22
N GLY A 11 21.06 21.32 -15.26
CA GLY A 11 20.26 22.15 -14.36
C GLY A 11 20.32 21.66 -12.92
N GLU A 12 20.37 22.61 -11.96
CA GLU A 12 20.31 22.28 -10.54
C GLU A 12 18.88 21.89 -10.15
N ILE A 13 18.77 20.81 -9.36
CA ILE A 13 17.53 20.25 -8.86
C ILE A 13 17.63 20.20 -7.34
N ILE A 14 16.60 20.68 -6.67
CA ILE A 14 16.46 20.54 -5.21
C ILE A 14 15.44 19.45 -4.96
N ALA A 15 15.87 18.38 -4.31
CA ALA A 15 15.01 17.26 -3.95
C ALA A 15 14.89 17.11 -2.43
N GLU A 16 13.76 16.60 -1.98
CA GLU A 16 13.61 16.20 -0.59
C GLU A 16 14.40 14.93 -0.30
N ASN A 17 14.78 14.74 0.97
CA ASN A 17 15.54 13.55 1.37
C ASN A 17 14.81 12.22 1.15
N THR A 18 13.51 12.26 0.91
CA THR A 18 12.63 11.11 0.68
C THR A 18 12.32 10.86 -0.79
N GLU A 19 12.81 11.73 -1.69
CA GLU A 19 12.61 11.57 -3.13
C GLU A 19 13.77 10.79 -3.74
N ALA A 20 13.46 9.66 -4.34
CA ALA A 20 14.44 8.79 -4.98
C ALA A 20 14.48 8.94 -6.50
N ALA A 21 13.37 9.36 -7.09
CA ALA A 21 13.27 9.67 -8.52
C ALA A 21 12.34 10.86 -8.73
N LEU A 22 12.69 11.74 -9.65
CA LEU A 22 11.90 12.92 -10.00
C LEU A 22 12.11 13.29 -11.47
N SER A 23 11.22 14.13 -12.01
CA SER A 23 11.42 14.71 -13.32
C SER A 23 12.17 16.03 -13.20
N CYS A 24 13.19 16.22 -14.02
CA CYS A 24 13.92 17.48 -14.04
C CYS A 24 12.98 18.64 -14.37
N PRO A 25 12.89 19.70 -13.55
CA PRO A 25 12.00 20.83 -13.83
C PRO A 25 12.40 21.64 -15.06
N TRP A 26 13.65 21.49 -15.53
CA TRP A 26 14.18 22.26 -16.66
C TRP A 26 14.01 21.55 -18.01
N CYS A 27 14.26 20.23 -18.05
CA CYS A 27 14.21 19.48 -19.32
C CYS A 27 13.17 18.35 -19.35
N GLY A 28 12.48 18.10 -18.23
CA GLY A 28 11.45 17.06 -18.14
C GLY A 28 12.00 15.63 -18.08
N ASN A 29 13.32 15.43 -18.22
CA ASN A 29 13.91 14.09 -18.19
C ASN A 29 13.84 13.49 -16.78
N PRO A 30 13.64 12.15 -16.66
CA PRO A 30 13.69 11.48 -15.38
C PRO A 30 15.10 11.55 -14.79
N VAL A 31 15.16 11.84 -13.51
CA VAL A 31 16.40 11.87 -12.73
C VAL A 31 16.27 10.90 -11.58
N VAL A 32 17.19 9.95 -11.52
CA VAL A 32 17.27 8.95 -10.46
C VAL A 32 18.37 9.36 -9.49
N LEU A 33 18.01 9.50 -8.23
CA LEU A 33 18.93 9.88 -7.16
C LEU A 33 19.54 8.60 -6.57
N LYS A 34 20.61 8.10 -7.21
CA LYS A 34 21.23 6.80 -6.86
C LYS A 34 21.58 6.66 -5.39
N GLU A 35 21.99 7.75 -4.74
CA GLU A 35 22.35 7.77 -3.32
C GLU A 35 21.18 7.42 -2.38
N GLN A 36 19.94 7.55 -2.85
CA GLN A 36 18.74 7.21 -2.10
C GLN A 36 18.43 5.70 -2.10
N PHE A 37 19.07 4.96 -3.00
CA PHE A 37 18.92 3.52 -3.14
C PHE A 37 20.14 2.76 -2.63
N GLU A 38 20.98 3.40 -1.81
CA GLU A 38 22.14 2.78 -1.18
C GLU A 38 21.84 2.41 0.28
N GLY A 39 22.46 1.33 0.76
CA GLY A 39 22.32 0.88 2.13
C GLY A 39 20.97 0.21 2.44
N GLU A 40 20.48 0.42 3.64
CA GLU A 40 19.26 -0.23 4.17
C GLU A 40 17.95 0.18 3.46
N LEU A 41 17.96 1.28 2.72
CA LEU A 41 16.78 1.79 1.99
C LEU A 41 16.73 1.29 0.53
N ARG A 42 17.71 0.49 0.11
CA ARG A 42 17.67 -0.10 -1.22
C ARG A 42 16.58 -1.17 -1.27
N PRO A 43 15.63 -1.08 -2.22
CA PRO A 43 14.67 -2.15 -2.41
C PRO A 43 15.37 -3.44 -2.85
N ASP A 44 14.90 -4.58 -2.35
CA ASP A 44 15.36 -5.89 -2.81
C ASP A 44 14.69 -6.28 -4.12
N LEU A 45 13.39 -6.01 -4.20
CA LEU A 45 12.53 -6.42 -5.31
C LEU A 45 11.74 -5.24 -5.86
N VAL A 46 11.32 -5.36 -7.11
CA VAL A 46 10.36 -4.47 -7.75
C VAL A 46 9.33 -5.29 -8.52
N ILE A 47 8.09 -4.84 -8.50
CA ILE A 47 7.04 -5.39 -9.38
C ILE A 47 6.88 -4.40 -10.54
N PRO A 48 7.39 -4.73 -11.74
CA PRO A 48 7.35 -3.81 -12.87
C PRO A 48 5.94 -3.63 -13.41
N PHE A 49 5.69 -2.49 -14.05
CA PHE A 49 4.42 -2.25 -14.74
C PHE A 49 4.23 -3.24 -15.88
N LYS A 50 3.13 -3.99 -15.88
CA LYS A 50 2.73 -4.88 -16.97
C LYS A 50 2.06 -4.13 -18.13
N LYS A 51 1.59 -2.93 -17.89
CA LYS A 51 0.81 -2.13 -18.83
C LYS A 51 1.50 -0.80 -19.10
N GLY A 52 1.56 -0.45 -20.37
CA GLY A 52 2.08 0.83 -20.79
C GLY A 52 1.12 2.00 -20.55
N LYS A 53 1.62 3.22 -20.70
CA LYS A 53 0.87 4.45 -20.47
C LYS A 53 -0.40 4.52 -21.31
N GLU A 54 -0.35 4.14 -22.58
CA GLU A 54 -1.50 4.23 -23.49
C GLU A 54 -2.59 3.21 -23.11
N GLU A 55 -2.19 1.99 -22.74
CA GLU A 55 -3.14 0.97 -22.26
C GLU A 55 -3.80 1.39 -20.94
N ALA A 56 -3.05 2.01 -20.04
CA ALA A 56 -3.59 2.55 -18.79
C ALA A 56 -4.62 3.65 -19.06
N LYS A 57 -4.38 4.53 -20.02
CA LYS A 57 -5.34 5.55 -20.47
C LYS A 57 -6.62 4.94 -21.03
N GLU A 58 -6.50 3.94 -21.90
CA GLU A 58 -7.65 3.25 -22.49
C GLU A 58 -8.51 2.58 -21.40
N MET A 59 -7.87 1.91 -20.45
CA MET A 59 -8.56 1.29 -19.31
C MET A 59 -9.27 2.34 -18.46
N PHE A 60 -8.64 3.48 -18.22
CA PHE A 60 -9.22 4.57 -17.47
C PHE A 60 -10.45 5.15 -18.18
N TYR A 61 -10.36 5.43 -19.48
CA TYR A 61 -11.50 5.87 -20.27
C TYR A 61 -12.65 4.86 -20.27
N LYS A 62 -12.33 3.57 -20.41
CA LYS A 62 -13.32 2.50 -20.34
C LYS A 62 -14.01 2.46 -18.97
N HIS A 63 -13.26 2.65 -17.89
CA HIS A 63 -13.81 2.68 -16.53
C HIS A 63 -14.73 3.89 -16.30
N LEU A 64 -14.42 5.02 -16.90
CA LEU A 64 -15.24 6.24 -16.80
C LEU A 64 -16.46 6.20 -17.71
N SER A 65 -16.42 5.41 -18.79
CA SER A 65 -17.52 5.33 -19.75
C SER A 65 -18.80 4.84 -19.08
N GLY A 66 -19.92 5.50 -19.38
CA GLY A 66 -21.23 5.18 -18.81
C GLY A 66 -21.55 5.76 -17.43
N LYS A 67 -20.59 6.42 -16.77
CA LYS A 67 -20.84 7.08 -15.49
C LYS A 67 -21.40 8.50 -15.71
N LYS A 68 -22.68 8.71 -15.42
CA LYS A 68 -23.41 9.95 -15.75
C LYS A 68 -23.13 11.13 -14.81
N LEU A 69 -22.59 10.88 -13.60
CA LEU A 69 -22.39 11.88 -12.55
C LEU A 69 -20.91 12.22 -12.33
N LEU A 70 -20.08 12.06 -13.35
CA LEU A 70 -18.67 12.43 -13.25
C LEU A 70 -18.47 13.94 -13.35
N PRO A 71 -17.62 14.53 -12.50
CA PRO A 71 -17.20 15.92 -12.67
C PRO A 71 -16.57 16.17 -14.05
N PRO A 72 -16.73 17.37 -14.64
CA PRO A 72 -16.23 17.70 -15.98
C PRO A 72 -14.72 17.46 -16.15
N ILE A 73 -13.93 17.62 -15.08
CA ILE A 73 -12.47 17.43 -15.07
C ILE A 73 -12.05 16.04 -15.57
N PHE A 74 -12.86 15.00 -15.34
CA PHE A 74 -12.60 13.63 -15.79
C PHE A 74 -12.88 13.42 -17.29
N HIS A 75 -13.48 14.40 -17.96
CA HIS A 75 -13.72 14.38 -19.40
C HIS A 75 -12.65 15.17 -20.19
N GLU A 76 -11.83 15.94 -19.49
CA GLU A 76 -10.76 16.72 -20.12
C GLU A 76 -9.57 15.84 -20.47
N LYS A 77 -9.31 15.67 -21.77
CA LYS A 77 -8.18 14.86 -22.26
C LYS A 77 -6.84 15.30 -21.70
N ALA A 78 -6.65 16.59 -21.49
CA ALA A 78 -5.41 17.16 -20.99
C ALA A 78 -4.96 16.54 -19.64
N HIS A 79 -5.88 16.35 -18.70
CA HIS A 79 -5.56 15.73 -17.41
C HIS A 79 -5.25 14.25 -17.51
N ILE A 80 -5.85 13.55 -18.46
CA ILE A 80 -5.62 12.11 -18.66
C ILE A 80 -4.27 11.88 -19.34
N ASP A 81 -3.82 12.82 -20.14
CA ASP A 81 -2.50 12.76 -20.77
C ASP A 81 -1.34 12.92 -19.78
N GLU A 82 -1.62 13.43 -18.59
CA GLU A 82 -0.65 13.59 -17.50
C GLU A 82 -0.47 12.32 -16.62
N ILE A 83 -1.15 11.20 -16.93
CA ILE A 83 -0.97 9.94 -16.20
C ILE A 83 0.50 9.56 -16.17
N LYS A 84 1.03 9.40 -14.97
CA LYS A 84 2.41 8.97 -14.71
C LYS A 84 2.41 7.66 -13.93
N GLY A 85 3.33 6.76 -14.27
CA GLY A 85 3.63 5.60 -13.43
C GLY A 85 4.43 6.07 -12.22
N VAL A 86 4.06 5.56 -11.06
CA VAL A 86 4.78 5.84 -9.80
C VAL A 86 5.07 4.52 -9.11
N TYR A 87 6.32 4.29 -8.74
CA TYR A 87 6.70 3.21 -7.84
C TYR A 87 6.61 3.72 -6.41
N VAL A 88 5.98 2.94 -5.55
CA VAL A 88 5.82 3.26 -4.14
C VAL A 88 6.55 2.20 -3.33
N PRO A 89 7.38 2.60 -2.35
CA PRO A 89 8.07 1.64 -1.49
C PRO A 89 7.08 0.96 -0.54
N VAL A 90 7.23 -0.34 -0.39
CA VAL A 90 6.43 -1.17 0.49
C VAL A 90 7.35 -2.09 1.26
N TRP A 91 7.17 -2.18 2.57
CA TRP A 91 7.82 -3.16 3.41
C TRP A 91 6.99 -4.44 3.44
N ILE A 92 7.65 -5.57 3.28
CA ILE A 92 7.02 -6.89 3.39
C ILE A 92 7.51 -7.54 4.68
N PHE A 93 6.58 -7.88 5.55
CA PHE A 93 6.88 -8.51 6.82
C PHE A 93 6.32 -9.93 6.91
N ASP A 94 7.15 -10.81 7.44
CA ASP A 94 6.73 -12.10 7.95
C ASP A 94 6.71 -12.03 9.48
N ALA A 95 5.64 -12.52 10.09
CA ALA A 95 5.49 -12.47 11.53
C ALA A 95 4.93 -13.79 12.06
N GLU A 96 5.48 -14.23 13.18
CA GLU A 96 4.94 -15.31 14.00
C GLU A 96 4.43 -14.73 15.32
N ILE A 97 3.16 -14.93 15.60
CA ILE A 97 2.49 -14.41 16.78
C ILE A 97 2.03 -15.57 17.64
N ASN A 98 2.52 -15.62 18.87
CA ASN A 98 2.03 -16.54 19.89
C ASN A 98 1.14 -15.76 20.85
N GLY A 99 -0.12 -16.17 20.94
CA GLY A 99 -1.12 -15.49 21.74
C GLY A 99 -1.65 -16.38 22.85
N HIS A 100 -1.85 -15.77 24.02
CA HIS A 100 -2.56 -16.35 25.13
C HIS A 100 -3.74 -15.46 25.48
N MET A 101 -4.96 -16.04 25.52
CA MET A 101 -6.18 -15.29 25.74
C MET A 101 -6.98 -15.89 26.87
N SER A 102 -7.45 -15.03 27.75
CA SER A 102 -8.33 -15.39 28.88
C SER A 102 -9.65 -14.64 28.69
N ILE A 103 -10.73 -15.38 28.44
CA ILE A 103 -12.04 -14.83 28.12
C ILE A 103 -13.03 -15.20 29.24
N PRO A 104 -13.60 -14.23 29.97
CA PRO A 104 -14.71 -14.50 30.87
C PRO A 104 -15.96 -14.90 30.06
N ALA A 105 -16.58 -15.98 30.44
CA ALA A 105 -17.82 -16.47 29.88
C ALA A 105 -18.84 -16.80 30.93
N PHE A 106 -20.10 -16.76 30.60
CA PHE A 106 -21.16 -17.13 31.51
C PHE A 106 -22.25 -17.93 30.79
N ARG A 107 -22.92 -18.80 31.58
CA ARG A 107 -24.11 -19.51 31.09
C ARG A 107 -25.23 -19.31 32.11
N THR A 108 -26.34 -18.77 31.64
CA THR A 108 -27.54 -18.60 32.46
C THR A 108 -28.56 -19.69 32.11
N THR A 109 -29.06 -20.35 33.16
CA THR A 109 -30.13 -21.32 33.05
C THR A 109 -31.30 -20.82 33.92
N VAL A 110 -32.48 -20.81 33.33
CA VAL A 110 -33.70 -20.37 34.00
C VAL A 110 -34.70 -21.55 34.05
N TRP A 111 -35.29 -21.79 35.20
CA TRP A 111 -36.36 -22.75 35.37
C TRP A 111 -37.36 -22.22 36.40
N SER A 112 -38.60 -22.71 36.38
CA SER A 112 -39.65 -22.27 37.29
C SER A 112 -40.33 -23.46 37.93
N ASP A 113 -40.76 -23.29 39.15
CA ASP A 113 -41.75 -24.13 39.81
C ASP A 113 -43.07 -23.36 39.96
N ALA A 114 -44.04 -23.94 40.72
CA ALA A 114 -45.37 -23.34 40.91
C ALA A 114 -45.35 -21.96 41.63
N LYS A 115 -44.27 -21.59 42.32
CA LYS A 115 -44.15 -20.39 43.13
C LYS A 115 -43.03 -19.44 42.72
N TYR A 116 -41.95 -20.00 42.16
CA TYR A 116 -40.71 -19.25 41.93
C TYR A 116 -40.09 -19.53 40.57
N THR A 117 -39.44 -18.50 40.05
CA THR A 117 -38.55 -18.59 38.90
C THR A 117 -37.10 -18.51 39.38
N TYR A 118 -36.33 -19.50 39.04
CA TYR A 118 -34.91 -19.61 39.42
C TYR A 118 -34.04 -19.25 38.25
N THR A 119 -33.02 -18.43 38.52
CA THR A 119 -32.00 -18.11 37.56
C THR A 119 -30.65 -18.50 38.14
N ARG A 120 -29.94 -19.39 37.46
CA ARG A 120 -28.57 -19.74 37.81
C ARG A 120 -27.62 -19.28 36.73
N THR A 121 -26.67 -18.43 37.12
CA THR A 121 -25.58 -17.98 36.23
C THR A 121 -24.30 -18.66 36.69
N SER A 122 -23.71 -19.45 35.81
CA SER A 122 -22.41 -20.08 36.00
C SER A 122 -21.37 -19.26 35.25
N HIS A 123 -20.29 -18.93 35.95
CA HIS A 123 -19.18 -18.17 35.37
C HIS A 123 -18.02 -19.11 35.04
N PHE A 124 -17.39 -18.91 33.91
CA PHE A 124 -16.27 -19.70 33.42
C PHE A 124 -15.16 -18.76 32.96
N LEU A 125 -13.95 -19.26 33.04
CA LEU A 125 -12.79 -18.65 32.43
C LEU A 125 -12.32 -19.55 31.30
N LEU A 126 -12.45 -19.10 30.09
CA LEU A 126 -11.98 -19.82 28.90
C LEU A 126 -10.55 -19.40 28.58
N LEU A 127 -9.64 -20.35 28.71
CA LEU A 127 -8.25 -20.15 28.31
C LEU A 127 -8.07 -20.66 26.87
N ARG A 128 -7.44 -19.87 26.06
CA ARG A 128 -7.10 -20.23 24.68
C ARG A 128 -5.66 -19.82 24.40
N ASP A 129 -4.93 -20.75 23.87
CA ASP A 129 -3.59 -20.52 23.33
C ASP A 129 -3.66 -20.71 21.83
N GLY A 130 -2.96 -19.86 21.10
CA GLY A 130 -2.92 -19.90 19.66
C GLY A 130 -1.59 -19.42 19.12
N ARG A 131 -1.23 -19.97 17.98
CA ARG A 131 -0.13 -19.51 17.16
C ARG A 131 -0.69 -19.07 15.81
N MET A 132 -0.27 -17.92 15.37
CA MET A 132 -0.62 -17.37 14.06
C MET A 132 0.67 -17.03 13.32
N GLU A 133 0.76 -17.45 12.09
CA GLU A 133 1.83 -17.07 11.16
C GLU A 133 1.23 -16.15 10.09
N VAL A 134 1.82 -15.00 9.90
CA VAL A 134 1.44 -14.04 8.85
C VAL A 134 2.62 -13.95 7.91
N LYS A 135 2.39 -14.17 6.63
CA LYS A 135 3.39 -14.08 5.57
C LYS A 135 3.04 -12.98 4.57
N ASN A 136 4.08 -12.34 4.07
CA ASN A 136 3.97 -11.30 3.06
C ASN A 136 2.99 -10.17 3.47
N LEU A 137 3.04 -9.74 4.74
CA LEU A 137 2.23 -8.61 5.20
C LEU A 137 2.80 -7.31 4.62
N PRO A 138 2.09 -6.64 3.71
CA PRO A 138 2.57 -5.39 3.14
C PRO A 138 2.30 -4.23 4.08
N VAL A 139 3.27 -3.38 4.26
CA VAL A 139 3.17 -2.13 5.01
C VAL A 139 3.70 -1.00 4.13
N ASP A 140 2.91 0.06 4.00
CA ASP A 140 3.29 1.24 3.22
C ASP A 140 4.56 1.88 3.79
N GLY A 141 5.51 2.17 2.91
CA GLY A 141 6.74 2.89 3.23
C GLY A 141 6.73 4.35 2.79
N SER A 142 5.62 4.84 2.22
CA SER A 142 5.52 6.19 1.68
C SER A 142 4.81 7.14 2.63
N THR A 143 5.46 8.24 2.98
CA THR A 143 4.82 9.33 3.74
C THR A 143 4.02 10.30 2.84
N LYS A 144 4.13 10.16 1.51
CA LYS A 144 3.49 11.05 0.53
C LYS A 144 2.17 10.51 0.00
N MET A 145 1.96 9.19 0.07
CA MET A 145 0.72 8.54 -0.37
C MET A 145 -0.19 8.34 0.84
N PRO A 146 -1.46 8.71 0.75
CA PRO A 146 -2.42 8.42 1.81
C PRO A 146 -2.65 6.90 1.96
N ASP A 147 -2.67 6.39 3.20
CA ASP A 147 -2.90 4.98 3.53
C ASP A 147 -4.19 4.44 2.89
N SER A 148 -5.24 5.27 2.85
CA SER A 148 -6.52 4.93 2.23
C SER A 148 -6.44 4.61 0.72
N ILE A 149 -5.37 5.04 0.05
CA ILE A 149 -5.08 4.71 -1.35
C ILE A 149 -4.21 3.46 -1.42
N MET A 150 -3.29 3.28 -0.47
CA MET A 150 -2.33 2.18 -0.46
C MET A 150 -2.95 0.85 -0.02
N GLU A 151 -3.76 0.85 1.01
CA GLU A 151 -4.41 -0.36 1.54
C GLU A 151 -5.19 -1.18 0.48
N PRO A 152 -6.01 -0.55 -0.42
CA PRO A 152 -6.75 -1.29 -1.42
C PRO A 152 -5.91 -1.83 -2.60
N LEU A 153 -4.64 -1.41 -2.73
CA LEU A 153 -3.79 -1.85 -3.84
C LEU A 153 -3.31 -3.30 -3.72
N GLY A 154 -3.37 -3.87 -2.51
CA GLY A 154 -3.04 -5.28 -2.28
C GLY A 154 -4.18 -6.25 -2.61
N PRO A 155 -3.93 -7.56 -2.61
CA PRO A 155 -2.60 -8.18 -2.51
C PRO A 155 -1.80 -8.10 -3.82
N TRP A 156 -0.50 -7.90 -3.69
CA TRP A 156 0.39 -7.94 -4.86
C TRP A 156 0.80 -9.36 -5.20
N ASN A 157 0.93 -9.64 -6.49
CA ASN A 157 1.44 -10.92 -6.94
C ASN A 157 2.98 -10.93 -6.87
N MET A 158 3.51 -11.58 -5.84
CA MET A 158 4.96 -11.67 -5.63
C MET A 158 5.68 -12.53 -6.70
N GLU A 159 4.94 -13.32 -7.49
CA GLU A 159 5.53 -14.07 -8.63
C GLU A 159 5.99 -13.13 -9.75
N ASP A 160 5.44 -11.93 -9.80
CA ASP A 160 5.80 -10.89 -10.78
C ASP A 160 6.98 -10.02 -10.31
N ALA A 161 7.44 -10.23 -9.09
CA ALA A 161 8.57 -9.49 -8.54
C ALA A 161 9.89 -9.95 -9.18
N VAL A 162 10.74 -8.98 -9.50
CA VAL A 162 12.09 -9.19 -10.02
C VAL A 162 13.08 -8.43 -9.14
N ASP A 163 14.35 -8.79 -9.22
CA ASP A 163 15.41 -8.09 -8.51
C ASP A 163 15.42 -6.61 -8.90
N PHE A 164 15.56 -5.76 -7.88
CA PHE A 164 15.57 -4.32 -8.11
C PHE A 164 16.82 -3.88 -8.86
N GLU A 165 16.61 -3.25 -10.01
CA GLU A 165 17.65 -2.54 -10.78
C GLU A 165 17.21 -1.08 -11.00
N THR A 166 18.15 -0.16 -11.01
CA THR A 166 17.86 1.27 -11.23
C THR A 166 17.28 1.58 -12.62
N ALA A 167 17.26 0.61 -13.51
CA ALA A 167 16.66 0.72 -14.84
C ALA A 167 15.11 0.76 -14.81
N TYR A 168 14.50 0.43 -13.68
CA TYR A 168 13.03 0.45 -13.52
C TYR A 168 12.48 1.82 -13.07
N LEU A 169 13.33 2.81 -12.85
CA LEU A 169 12.95 4.13 -12.32
C LEU A 169 12.89 5.20 -13.40
#